data_0d043036ccb2c7f0f978d776333c0d62
#
_entry.id   0d043036ccb2c7f0f978d776333c0d62
#
_cell.length_a   1.000
_cell.length_b   1.000
_cell.length_c   1.000
_cell.angle_alpha   90.00
_cell.angle_beta   90.00
_cell.angle_gamma   90.00
#
_symmetry.space_group_name_H-M   'P 1'
#
loop_
_entity.id
_entity.type
_entity.pdbx_description
1 polymer ?
#
loop_
_entity_poly.entity_id
_entity_poly.type
_entity_poly.pdbx_seq_one_letter_code
_entity_poly.pdbx_strand_id
1 'polypeptide(L)'
;MIRTETDIQECRKLWGMLSPGQDAWDDWDVMFAFHDQDRHRLNFLVHQTSDGPPDGLVPLVHDTEQDRFTLMAGSYPDGRILWLRYQDFPEFFEQFPERTVLFDLKQSWVSGLLELYPQFTANFAEQDLRYYLVPSDFEFDFHKHLDTFSSDKKQKFLYDLRNIRKREPTLHWGGQNEADLFIHLVNRNFGAESDYADDNNANEVRRIIDELERSGRLKTLTIEVDGTTQAVSLSLLYGDKMIALYAASNNDYNNLGKLLNVETIQEACRLRVAEISFMTGMQWKANWKMKGEPCVTLRKPPAPWPE
;
A
#
# COMPACT_ATOMS: atom_id res chain seq x y z
N MET A 1 -15.30 25.34 11.27
CA MET A 1 -14.62 26.12 10.19
C MET A 1 -13.43 25.30 9.67
N ILE A 2 -13.31 25.18 8.35
CA ILE A 2 -12.19 24.49 7.72
C ILE A 2 -11.18 25.52 7.20
N ARG A 3 -9.89 25.28 7.47
CA ARG A 3 -8.77 26.04 6.92
C ARG A 3 -7.81 25.11 6.17
N THR A 4 -7.03 25.71 5.27
CA THR A 4 -5.94 24.99 4.58
C THR A 4 -4.63 25.25 5.29
N GLU A 5 -3.82 24.19 5.47
CA GLU A 5 -2.45 24.25 5.97
C GLU A 5 -1.48 23.70 4.95
N THR A 6 -0.37 24.40 4.72
CA THR A 6 0.64 24.03 3.71
C THR A 6 2.06 24.00 4.27
N ASP A 7 2.26 24.58 5.47
CA ASP A 7 3.56 24.54 6.15
C ASP A 7 3.84 23.11 6.64
N ILE A 8 4.98 22.57 6.29
CA ILE A 8 5.35 21.19 6.59
C ILE A 8 5.45 20.89 8.09
N GLN A 9 5.91 21.86 8.89
CA GLN A 9 6.06 21.66 10.33
C GLN A 9 4.69 21.67 11.02
N GLU A 10 3.79 22.56 10.61
CA GLU A 10 2.43 22.59 11.11
C GLU A 10 1.62 21.38 10.60
N CYS A 11 1.80 20.94 9.35
CA CYS A 11 1.20 19.70 8.84
C CYS A 11 1.65 18.49 9.66
N ARG A 12 2.95 18.36 9.96
CA ARG A 12 3.47 17.28 10.81
C ARG A 12 2.89 17.29 12.21
N LYS A 13 2.75 18.48 12.81
CA LYS A 13 2.17 18.66 14.13
C LYS A 13 0.68 18.27 14.14
N LEU A 14 -0.10 18.74 13.15
CA LEU A 14 -1.51 18.39 12.98
C LEU A 14 -1.68 16.89 12.79
N TRP A 15 -0.82 16.27 11.98
CA TRP A 15 -0.78 14.82 11.81
C TRP A 15 -0.60 14.10 13.14
N GLY A 16 0.41 14.48 13.93
CA GLY A 16 0.67 13.88 15.25
C GLY A 16 -0.46 14.07 16.26
N MET A 17 -1.30 15.12 16.09
CA MET A 17 -2.46 15.38 16.96
C MET A 17 -3.71 14.58 16.57
N LEU A 18 -3.92 14.34 15.28
CA LEU A 18 -5.21 13.88 14.72
C LEU A 18 -5.15 12.48 14.10
N SER A 19 -3.94 11.99 13.80
CA SER A 19 -3.75 10.64 13.30
C SER A 19 -4.19 9.60 14.35
N PRO A 20 -4.92 8.55 13.96
CA PRO A 20 -5.30 7.47 14.88
C PRO A 20 -4.12 6.66 15.40
N GLY A 21 -2.97 6.65 14.69
CA GLY A 21 -1.76 5.94 15.10
C GLY A 21 -1.90 4.41 15.15
N GLN A 22 -2.83 3.84 14.38
CA GLN A 22 -3.17 2.41 14.40
C GLN A 22 -2.53 1.62 13.28
N ASP A 23 -2.03 2.31 12.26
CA ASP A 23 -1.51 1.71 11.04
C ASP A 23 -0.21 2.37 10.58
N ALA A 24 0.54 1.70 9.71
CA ALA A 24 1.71 2.31 9.06
C ALA A 24 1.35 3.57 8.29
N TRP A 25 0.15 3.61 7.71
CA TRP A 25 -0.37 4.76 6.97
C TRP A 25 -0.85 5.92 7.86
N ASP A 26 -0.82 5.75 9.17
CA ASP A 26 -1.08 6.78 10.17
C ASP A 26 0.22 7.41 10.70
N ASP A 27 1.38 6.85 10.36
CA ASP A 27 2.70 7.34 10.78
C ASP A 27 3.24 8.38 9.80
N TRP A 28 3.57 9.57 10.30
CA TRP A 28 4.09 10.67 9.48
C TRP A 28 5.35 10.29 8.72
N ASP A 29 6.32 9.66 9.38
CA ASP A 29 7.63 9.38 8.76
C ASP A 29 7.48 8.32 7.66
N VAL A 30 6.57 7.34 7.83
CA VAL A 30 6.20 6.39 6.77
C VAL A 30 5.56 7.13 5.61
N MET A 31 4.54 7.93 5.86
CA MET A 31 3.82 8.63 4.80
C MET A 31 4.68 9.67 4.09
N PHE A 32 5.59 10.30 4.83
CA PHE A 32 6.51 11.27 4.25
C PHE A 32 7.57 10.62 3.35
N ALA A 33 7.88 9.33 3.53
CA ALA A 33 8.70 8.58 2.58
C ALA A 33 8.11 8.53 1.17
N PHE A 34 6.79 8.57 1.06
CA PHE A 34 6.07 8.60 -0.22
C PHE A 34 5.82 10.02 -0.75
N HIS A 35 6.15 11.05 0.02
CA HIS A 35 5.94 12.44 -0.37
C HIS A 35 7.13 12.97 -1.18
N ASP A 36 6.91 13.22 -2.46
CA ASP A 36 7.86 13.87 -3.34
C ASP A 36 7.69 15.39 -3.26
N GLN A 37 8.66 16.09 -2.65
CA GLN A 37 8.58 17.54 -2.44
C GLN A 37 8.65 18.37 -3.72
N ASP A 38 9.22 17.82 -4.79
CA ASP A 38 9.31 18.50 -6.08
C ASP A 38 7.99 18.43 -6.85
N ARG A 39 7.26 17.34 -6.69
CA ARG A 39 6.00 17.03 -7.35
C ARG A 39 4.76 17.38 -6.50
N HIS A 40 4.83 17.10 -5.20
CA HIS A 40 3.69 17.22 -4.30
C HIS A 40 3.75 18.50 -3.46
N ARG A 41 2.63 19.23 -3.39
CA ARG A 41 2.45 20.38 -2.49
C ARG A 41 1.43 20.02 -1.40
N LEU A 42 1.81 20.16 -0.14
CA LEU A 42 0.89 19.91 0.98
C LEU A 42 -0.30 20.87 0.91
N ASN A 43 -1.49 20.33 1.17
CA ASN A 43 -2.76 21.07 1.16
C ASN A 43 -3.73 20.44 2.17
N PHE A 44 -3.32 20.40 3.45
CA PHE A 44 -4.11 19.78 4.50
C PHE A 44 -5.37 20.60 4.80
N LEU A 45 -6.53 19.97 4.74
CA LEU A 45 -7.77 20.57 5.21
C LEU A 45 -7.97 20.23 6.69
N VAL A 46 -8.11 21.25 7.52
CA VAL A 46 -8.14 21.13 8.97
C VAL A 46 -9.45 21.72 9.48
N HIS A 47 -10.26 20.92 10.15
CA HIS A 47 -11.43 21.44 10.87
C HIS A 47 -11.03 21.89 12.26
N GLN A 48 -11.54 23.04 12.67
CA GLN A 48 -11.37 23.60 13.99
C GLN A 48 -12.63 24.37 14.41
N THR A 49 -13.13 24.11 15.60
CA THR A 49 -14.14 24.94 16.23
C THR A 49 -13.52 26.27 16.66
N SER A 50 -14.36 27.33 16.78
CA SER A 50 -13.88 28.72 17.01
C SER A 50 -12.91 28.86 18.20
N ASP A 51 -13.08 28.07 19.26
CA ASP A 51 -12.32 28.17 20.49
C ASP A 51 -11.66 26.87 20.94
N GLY A 52 -11.70 25.83 20.08
CA GLY A 52 -11.21 24.48 20.38
C GLY A 52 -9.92 24.13 19.62
N PRO A 53 -9.28 23.01 20.01
CA PRO A 53 -8.22 22.43 19.20
C PRO A 53 -8.78 21.90 17.87
N PRO A 54 -7.92 21.67 16.86
CA PRO A 54 -8.30 20.95 15.65
C PRO A 54 -8.90 19.58 15.99
N ASP A 55 -10.00 19.20 15.31
CA ASP A 55 -10.75 17.97 15.57
C ASP A 55 -11.09 17.16 14.29
N GLY A 56 -10.57 17.58 13.14
CA GLY A 56 -10.69 16.85 11.88
C GLY A 56 -9.57 17.21 10.90
N LEU A 57 -9.10 16.23 10.14
CA LEU A 57 -8.02 16.39 9.17
C LEU A 57 -8.25 15.54 7.93
N VAL A 58 -8.11 16.17 6.76
CA VAL A 58 -7.95 15.49 5.48
C VAL A 58 -6.59 15.89 4.89
N PRO A 59 -5.59 15.00 4.92
CA PRO A 59 -4.22 15.32 4.51
C PRO A 59 -4.07 15.25 2.99
N LEU A 60 -4.56 16.26 2.30
CA LEU A 60 -4.43 16.37 0.85
C LEU A 60 -3.02 16.81 0.43
N VAL A 61 -2.64 16.37 -0.76
CA VAL A 61 -1.52 16.92 -1.52
C VAL A 61 -2.00 17.29 -2.91
N HIS A 62 -1.45 18.36 -3.47
CA HIS A 62 -1.59 18.67 -4.89
C HIS A 62 -0.45 17.99 -5.65
N ASP A 63 -0.79 17.01 -6.47
CA ASP A 63 0.11 16.41 -7.45
C ASP A 63 0.20 17.37 -8.65
N THR A 64 1.31 18.08 -8.77
CA THR A 64 1.49 19.12 -9.78
C THR A 64 1.69 18.55 -11.19
N GLU A 65 2.13 17.31 -11.32
CA GLU A 65 2.32 16.63 -12.59
C GLU A 65 0.99 16.18 -13.19
N GLN A 66 0.12 15.60 -12.37
CA GLN A 66 -1.22 15.14 -12.78
C GLN A 66 -2.29 16.22 -12.60
N ASP A 67 -1.94 17.37 -12.05
CA ASP A 67 -2.82 18.48 -11.73
C ASP A 67 -4.10 18.01 -11.01
N ARG A 68 -3.92 17.27 -9.93
CA ARG A 68 -5.03 16.77 -9.09
C ARG A 68 -4.67 16.79 -7.62
N PHE A 69 -5.71 16.80 -6.77
CA PHE A 69 -5.55 16.65 -5.33
C PHE A 69 -5.82 15.20 -4.93
N THR A 70 -4.96 14.65 -4.09
CA THR A 70 -5.11 13.30 -3.55
C THR A 70 -4.71 13.28 -2.09
N LEU A 71 -4.96 12.17 -1.39
CA LEU A 71 -4.39 11.99 -0.05
C LEU A 71 -2.87 11.85 -0.14
N MET A 72 -2.17 12.29 0.90
CA MET A 72 -0.73 12.08 1.01
C MET A 72 -0.36 10.63 0.71
N ALA A 73 0.70 10.39 -0.06
CA ALA A 73 1.11 9.11 -0.63
C ALA A 73 0.19 8.53 -1.73
N GLY A 74 -0.79 9.31 -2.25
CA GLY A 74 -1.58 8.92 -3.43
C GLY A 74 -2.33 7.61 -3.27
N SER A 75 -2.10 6.66 -4.17
CA SER A 75 -2.71 5.33 -4.19
C SER A 75 -1.89 4.24 -3.49
N TYR A 76 -0.74 4.57 -2.86
CA TYR A 76 0.05 3.57 -2.14
C TYR A 76 -0.66 3.02 -0.89
N PRO A 77 -1.24 3.86 0.00
CA PRO A 77 -1.89 3.35 1.19
C PRO A 77 -3.19 2.65 0.86
N ASP A 78 -3.32 1.41 1.29
CA ASP A 78 -4.52 0.61 1.14
C ASP A 78 -5.44 0.69 2.38
N GLY A 79 -6.74 0.77 2.16
CA GLY A 79 -7.74 0.70 3.22
C GLY A 79 -7.75 1.90 4.16
N ARG A 80 -7.72 3.12 3.63
CA ARG A 80 -7.72 4.38 4.40
C ARG A 80 -9.09 4.79 4.90
N ILE A 81 -9.08 5.57 5.95
CA ILE A 81 -10.24 6.35 6.42
C ILE A 81 -9.85 7.83 6.44
N LEU A 82 -10.84 8.73 6.38
CA LEU A 82 -10.60 10.15 6.62
C LEU A 82 -10.70 10.41 8.13
N TRP A 83 -9.80 11.23 8.66
CA TRP A 83 -9.74 11.53 10.11
C TRP A 83 -10.68 12.68 10.47
N LEU A 84 -11.96 12.43 10.30
CA LEU A 84 -13.03 13.36 10.58
C LEU A 84 -14.28 12.60 11.05
N ARG A 85 -15.17 13.30 11.72
CA ARG A 85 -16.50 12.74 12.05
C ARG A 85 -17.39 12.77 10.80
N TYR A 86 -18.24 11.79 10.63
CA TYR A 86 -19.14 11.75 9.46
C TYR A 86 -19.96 13.04 9.29
N GLN A 87 -20.42 13.65 10.39
CA GLN A 87 -21.20 14.90 10.36
C GLN A 87 -20.43 16.09 9.79
N ASP A 88 -19.10 16.07 9.82
CA ASP A 88 -18.27 17.16 9.31
C ASP A 88 -17.93 16.96 7.82
N PHE A 89 -18.18 15.77 7.27
CA PHE A 89 -17.84 15.42 5.88
C PHE A 89 -18.45 16.38 4.84
N PRO A 90 -19.73 16.80 4.93
CA PRO A 90 -20.27 17.77 3.97
C PRO A 90 -19.49 19.07 3.90
N GLU A 91 -19.09 19.63 5.04
CA GLU A 91 -18.28 20.86 5.11
C GLU A 91 -16.88 20.63 4.50
N PHE A 92 -16.22 19.50 4.80
CA PHE A 92 -14.96 19.15 4.17
C PHE A 92 -15.11 18.98 2.65
N PHE A 93 -16.15 18.27 2.21
CA PHE A 93 -16.39 18.01 0.79
C PHE A 93 -16.61 19.32 -0.02
N GLU A 94 -17.29 20.31 0.54
CA GLU A 94 -17.42 21.62 -0.08
C GLU A 94 -16.04 22.28 -0.27
N GLN A 95 -15.12 22.13 0.67
CA GLN A 95 -13.77 22.69 0.63
C GLN A 95 -12.77 21.84 -0.17
N PHE A 96 -13.10 20.62 -0.58
CA PHE A 96 -12.22 19.88 -1.46
C PHE A 96 -11.99 20.67 -2.75
N PRO A 97 -10.72 20.85 -3.16
CA PRO A 97 -10.44 21.45 -4.46
C PRO A 97 -11.09 20.65 -5.60
N GLU A 98 -11.33 21.32 -6.73
CA GLU A 98 -11.69 20.62 -7.97
C GLU A 98 -10.58 19.62 -8.36
N ARG A 99 -10.97 18.53 -9.02
CA ARG A 99 -10.08 17.40 -9.37
C ARG A 99 -9.48 16.68 -8.15
N THR A 100 -10.20 16.63 -7.03
CA THR A 100 -9.86 15.80 -5.88
C THR A 100 -10.21 14.33 -6.17
N VAL A 101 -9.22 13.43 -6.00
CA VAL A 101 -9.38 11.98 -6.08
C VAL A 101 -8.77 11.35 -4.84
N LEU A 102 -9.58 10.67 -4.03
CA LEU A 102 -9.11 9.96 -2.84
C LEU A 102 -9.23 8.46 -3.10
N PHE A 103 -8.09 7.80 -3.27
CA PHE A 103 -8.01 6.38 -3.58
C PHE A 103 -8.11 5.50 -2.33
N ASP A 104 -8.54 4.28 -2.53
CA ASP A 104 -8.44 3.16 -1.60
C ASP A 104 -9.03 3.42 -0.19
N LEU A 105 -10.13 4.17 -0.13
CA LEU A 105 -10.90 4.35 1.09
C LEU A 105 -11.58 3.03 1.48
N LYS A 106 -11.61 2.69 2.78
CA LYS A 106 -12.32 1.52 3.28
C LYS A 106 -13.81 1.59 2.97
N GLN A 107 -14.33 0.55 2.31
CA GLN A 107 -15.76 0.44 1.99
C GLN A 107 -16.63 0.56 3.25
N SER A 108 -16.21 -0.01 4.38
CA SER A 108 -16.98 0.08 5.64
C SER A 108 -17.13 1.51 6.14
N TRP A 109 -16.07 2.33 6.02
CA TRP A 109 -16.12 3.76 6.36
C TRP A 109 -17.05 4.53 5.41
N VAL A 110 -16.93 4.26 4.10
CA VAL A 110 -17.78 4.90 3.07
C VAL A 110 -19.24 4.50 3.24
N SER A 111 -19.54 3.23 3.53
CA SER A 111 -20.92 2.77 3.77
C SER A 111 -21.56 3.51 4.94
N GLY A 112 -20.86 3.65 6.08
CA GLY A 112 -21.38 4.42 7.21
C GLY A 112 -21.60 5.90 6.89
N LEU A 113 -20.76 6.49 6.04
CA LEU A 113 -20.95 7.86 5.56
C LEU A 113 -22.19 7.98 4.67
N LEU A 114 -22.38 7.07 3.72
CA LEU A 114 -23.47 7.12 2.75
C LEU A 114 -24.84 6.78 3.36
N GLU A 115 -24.89 6.05 4.47
CA GLU A 115 -26.12 5.89 5.28
C GLU A 115 -26.63 7.23 5.80
N LEU A 116 -25.72 8.13 6.17
CA LEU A 116 -26.07 9.47 6.68
C LEU A 116 -26.24 10.49 5.56
N TYR A 117 -25.48 10.35 4.47
CA TYR A 117 -25.40 11.34 3.38
C TYR A 117 -25.49 10.68 2.01
N PRO A 118 -26.64 10.10 1.64
CA PRO A 118 -26.82 9.36 0.38
C PRO A 118 -26.63 10.23 -0.89
N GLN A 119 -26.72 11.56 -0.77
CA GLN A 119 -26.48 12.49 -1.86
C GLN A 119 -25.07 12.42 -2.44
N PHE A 120 -24.08 11.91 -1.69
CA PHE A 120 -22.71 11.76 -2.16
C PHE A 120 -22.44 10.44 -2.90
N THR A 121 -23.44 9.56 -3.05
CA THR A 121 -23.25 8.24 -3.69
C THR A 121 -22.58 8.34 -5.07
N ALA A 122 -22.95 9.33 -5.88
CA ALA A 122 -22.38 9.53 -7.22
C ALA A 122 -20.89 9.92 -7.21
N ASN A 123 -20.35 10.34 -6.06
CA ASN A 123 -18.94 10.70 -5.90
C ASN A 123 -18.05 9.51 -5.60
N PHE A 124 -18.62 8.35 -5.27
CA PHE A 124 -17.89 7.14 -4.91
C PHE A 124 -18.02 6.09 -6.01
N ALA A 125 -16.90 5.45 -6.33
CA ALA A 125 -16.85 4.30 -7.23
C ALA A 125 -16.04 3.20 -6.57
N GLU A 126 -16.54 1.96 -6.62
CA GLU A 126 -15.76 0.78 -6.29
C GLU A 126 -14.60 0.65 -7.28
N GLN A 127 -13.39 0.45 -6.77
CA GLN A 127 -12.21 0.42 -7.61
C GLN A 127 -11.50 -0.93 -7.58
N ASP A 128 -11.14 -1.43 -6.39
CA ASP A 128 -10.34 -2.64 -6.28
C ASP A 128 -10.52 -3.33 -4.93
N LEU A 129 -9.88 -4.49 -4.79
CA LEU A 129 -9.79 -5.21 -3.53
C LEU A 129 -8.40 -5.05 -2.93
N ARG A 130 -8.34 -4.68 -1.67
CA ARG A 130 -7.16 -4.86 -0.83
C ARG A 130 -7.05 -6.32 -0.45
N TYR A 131 -5.87 -6.91 -0.62
CA TYR A 131 -5.63 -8.32 -0.31
C TYR A 131 -4.69 -8.48 0.87
N TYR A 132 -5.07 -9.34 1.82
CA TYR A 132 -4.26 -9.58 3.00
C TYR A 132 -4.45 -11.00 3.56
N LEU A 133 -3.52 -11.42 4.40
CA LEU A 133 -3.62 -12.62 5.22
C LEU A 133 -3.50 -12.24 6.70
N VAL A 134 -4.17 -13.02 7.53
CA VAL A 134 -4.08 -12.96 8.99
C VAL A 134 -3.40 -14.26 9.44
N PRO A 135 -2.10 -14.24 9.75
CA PRO A 135 -1.34 -15.46 10.05
C PRO A 135 -1.91 -16.32 11.19
N SER A 136 -2.59 -15.70 12.14
CA SER A 136 -3.26 -16.44 13.23
C SER A 136 -4.43 -17.32 12.76
N ASP A 137 -5.06 -17.02 11.61
CA ASP A 137 -6.14 -17.83 11.06
C ASP A 137 -5.68 -19.23 10.64
N PHE A 138 -4.38 -19.38 10.38
CA PHE A 138 -3.75 -20.65 10.04
C PHE A 138 -2.61 -21.01 11.02
N GLU A 139 -2.73 -20.53 12.27
CA GLU A 139 -1.85 -20.85 13.39
C GLU A 139 -0.36 -20.51 13.12
N PHE A 140 -0.11 -19.49 12.30
CA PHE A 140 1.24 -19.07 11.85
C PHE A 140 2.00 -20.17 11.08
N ASP A 141 1.29 -21.09 10.45
CA ASP A 141 1.84 -22.14 9.60
C ASP A 141 1.23 -22.06 8.18
N PHE A 142 2.02 -21.60 7.23
CA PHE A 142 1.57 -21.48 5.84
C PHE A 142 1.09 -22.81 5.24
N HIS A 143 1.57 -23.97 5.72
CA HIS A 143 1.05 -25.27 5.26
C HIS A 143 -0.42 -25.47 5.63
N LYS A 144 -0.86 -24.96 6.78
CA LYS A 144 -2.28 -24.96 7.17
C LYS A 144 -3.10 -24.02 6.30
N HIS A 145 -2.53 -22.89 5.85
CA HIS A 145 -3.19 -22.04 4.87
C HIS A 145 -3.44 -22.80 3.55
N LEU A 146 -2.50 -23.62 3.10
CA LEU A 146 -2.67 -24.45 1.91
C LEU A 146 -3.78 -25.50 2.07
N ASP A 147 -4.19 -25.87 3.27
CA ASP A 147 -5.32 -26.78 3.52
C ASP A 147 -6.66 -26.16 3.11
N THR A 148 -6.73 -24.85 2.95
CA THR A 148 -7.93 -24.15 2.44
C THR A 148 -8.10 -24.30 0.92
N PHE A 149 -7.08 -24.76 0.20
CA PHE A 149 -7.11 -24.93 -1.24
C PHE A 149 -7.81 -26.27 -1.58
N SER A 150 -8.35 -26.38 -2.81
CA SER A 150 -8.77 -27.69 -3.32
C SER A 150 -7.55 -28.63 -3.41
N SER A 151 -7.81 -29.94 -3.31
CA SER A 151 -6.75 -30.97 -3.37
C SER A 151 -5.83 -30.80 -4.57
N ASP A 152 -6.41 -30.65 -5.76
CA ASP A 152 -5.65 -30.51 -7.00
C ASP A 152 -4.80 -29.22 -7.02
N LYS A 153 -5.39 -28.12 -6.57
CA LYS A 153 -4.68 -26.84 -6.48
C LYS A 153 -3.54 -26.88 -5.48
N LYS A 154 -3.76 -27.51 -4.32
CA LYS A 154 -2.72 -27.72 -3.31
C LYS A 154 -1.59 -28.58 -3.85
N GLN A 155 -1.92 -29.72 -4.52
CA GLN A 155 -0.92 -30.60 -5.11
C GLN A 155 -0.09 -29.89 -6.17
N LYS A 156 -0.75 -29.15 -7.09
CA LYS A 156 -0.06 -28.36 -8.10
C LYS A 156 0.85 -27.29 -7.45
N PHE A 157 0.36 -26.60 -6.44
CA PHE A 157 1.13 -25.58 -5.74
C PHE A 157 2.41 -26.15 -5.11
N LEU A 158 2.27 -27.27 -4.40
CA LEU A 158 3.40 -27.98 -3.79
C LEU A 158 4.37 -28.57 -4.82
N TYR A 159 3.85 -29.03 -5.95
CA TYR A 159 4.69 -29.50 -7.08
C TYR A 159 5.54 -28.34 -7.64
N ASP A 160 4.92 -27.18 -7.88
CA ASP A 160 5.59 -26.00 -8.40
C ASP A 160 6.72 -25.54 -7.45
N LEU A 161 6.47 -25.50 -6.13
CA LEU A 161 7.48 -25.18 -5.13
C LEU A 161 8.60 -26.20 -5.08
N ARG A 162 8.29 -27.49 -5.18
CA ARG A 162 9.33 -28.53 -5.22
C ARG A 162 10.23 -28.38 -6.44
N ASN A 163 9.67 -27.98 -7.60
CA ASN A 163 10.44 -27.82 -8.82
C ASN A 163 11.45 -26.66 -8.72
N ILE A 164 11.04 -25.51 -8.20
CA ILE A 164 11.99 -24.40 -8.03
C ILE A 164 13.03 -24.73 -6.94
N ARG A 165 12.63 -25.40 -5.86
CA ARG A 165 13.58 -25.81 -4.78
C ARG A 165 14.63 -26.83 -5.21
N LYS A 166 14.43 -27.57 -6.32
CA LYS A 166 15.46 -28.45 -6.92
C LYS A 166 16.67 -27.68 -7.45
N ARG A 167 16.53 -26.36 -7.68
CA ARG A 167 17.66 -25.49 -8.05
C ARG A 167 18.45 -24.99 -6.84
N GLU A 168 18.14 -25.50 -5.66
CA GLU A 168 18.83 -25.17 -4.40
C GLU A 168 18.93 -23.64 -4.17
N PRO A 169 17.81 -22.90 -4.23
CA PRO A 169 17.84 -21.46 -4.05
C PRO A 169 18.33 -21.09 -2.65
N THR A 170 19.19 -20.07 -2.56
CA THR A 170 19.64 -19.51 -1.29
C THR A 170 18.80 -18.28 -0.95
N LEU A 171 18.29 -18.23 0.28
CA LEU A 171 17.43 -17.17 0.78
C LEU A 171 18.21 -16.27 1.72
N HIS A 172 18.17 -14.97 1.47
CA HIS A 172 18.81 -13.98 2.33
C HIS A 172 17.78 -12.99 2.85
N TRP A 173 17.61 -12.99 4.17
CA TRP A 173 16.76 -12.03 4.87
C TRP A 173 17.58 -10.91 5.50
N GLY A 174 17.14 -9.67 5.33
CA GLY A 174 17.78 -8.49 5.90
C GLY A 174 16.89 -7.27 5.88
N GLY A 175 17.52 -6.11 5.94
CA GLY A 175 16.90 -4.79 5.81
C GLY A 175 17.67 -3.92 4.81
N GLN A 176 18.46 -4.53 3.90
CA GLN A 176 19.24 -3.81 2.92
C GLN A 176 18.34 -3.22 1.85
N ASN A 177 18.73 -2.04 1.37
CA ASN A 177 18.12 -1.43 0.22
C ASN A 177 18.49 -2.17 -1.07
N GLU A 178 17.51 -2.83 -1.66
CA GLU A 178 17.62 -3.56 -2.93
C GLU A 178 16.67 -2.97 -3.99
N ALA A 179 16.41 -1.65 -3.92
CA ALA A 179 15.55 -0.95 -4.87
C ALA A 179 16.06 -1.09 -6.31
N ASP A 180 17.37 -0.96 -6.54
CA ASP A 180 17.96 -1.10 -7.87
C ASP A 180 17.82 -2.52 -8.43
N LEU A 181 17.93 -3.54 -7.59
CA LEU A 181 17.67 -4.93 -8.00
C LEU A 181 16.20 -5.12 -8.39
N PHE A 182 15.27 -4.56 -7.59
CA PHE A 182 13.84 -4.59 -7.92
C PHE A 182 13.58 -3.94 -9.29
N ILE A 183 14.05 -2.71 -9.49
CA ILE A 183 13.89 -1.95 -10.73
C ILE A 183 14.50 -2.72 -11.92
N HIS A 184 15.71 -3.26 -11.74
CA HIS A 184 16.38 -4.06 -12.77
C HIS A 184 15.55 -5.29 -13.18
N LEU A 185 15.03 -6.05 -12.21
CA LEU A 185 14.24 -7.26 -12.49
C LEU A 185 12.91 -6.92 -13.18
N VAL A 186 12.24 -5.84 -12.78
CA VAL A 186 11.00 -5.41 -13.44
C VAL A 186 11.27 -4.95 -14.86
N ASN A 187 12.29 -4.10 -15.07
CA ASN A 187 12.66 -3.62 -16.40
C ASN A 187 13.12 -4.78 -17.32
N ARG A 188 13.82 -5.78 -16.78
CA ARG A 188 14.16 -6.99 -17.52
C ARG A 188 12.93 -7.77 -17.99
N ASN A 189 11.91 -7.87 -17.13
CA ASN A 189 10.71 -8.65 -17.43
C ASN A 189 9.77 -7.96 -18.43
N PHE A 190 9.66 -6.63 -18.36
CA PHE A 190 8.64 -5.85 -19.08
C PHE A 190 9.23 -4.89 -20.11
N GLY A 191 10.55 -4.65 -20.11
CA GLY A 191 11.21 -3.76 -21.05
C GLY A 191 10.65 -2.34 -21.01
N ALA A 192 10.32 -1.79 -22.16
CA ALA A 192 9.76 -0.44 -22.29
C ALA A 192 8.34 -0.29 -21.73
N GLU A 193 7.64 -1.40 -21.46
CA GLU A 193 6.30 -1.38 -20.83
C GLU A 193 6.38 -1.34 -19.29
N SER A 194 7.59 -1.33 -18.74
CA SER A 194 7.79 -1.19 -17.29
C SER A 194 7.49 0.23 -16.83
N ASP A 195 6.69 0.38 -15.79
CA ASP A 195 6.49 1.67 -15.13
C ASP A 195 7.82 2.28 -14.62
N TYR A 196 8.82 1.43 -14.34
CA TYR A 196 10.14 1.83 -13.83
C TYR A 196 11.19 2.00 -14.93
N ALA A 197 10.80 1.96 -16.21
CA ALA A 197 11.61 2.45 -17.31
C ALA A 197 11.68 3.99 -17.30
N ASP A 198 10.73 4.66 -16.65
CA ASP A 198 10.76 6.08 -16.32
C ASP A 198 11.63 6.32 -15.08
N ASP A 199 12.60 7.24 -15.20
CA ASP A 199 13.51 7.58 -14.10
C ASP A 199 12.80 8.18 -12.90
N ASN A 200 11.68 8.89 -13.07
CA ASN A 200 10.92 9.48 -11.97
C ASN A 200 10.32 8.38 -11.07
N ASN A 201 9.67 7.39 -11.67
CA ASN A 201 9.10 6.25 -10.94
C ASN A 201 10.19 5.40 -10.28
N ALA A 202 11.31 5.18 -10.99
CA ALA A 202 12.46 4.46 -10.43
C ALA A 202 13.07 5.21 -9.22
N ASN A 203 13.22 6.53 -9.31
CA ASN A 203 13.75 7.37 -8.22
C ASN A 203 12.78 7.44 -7.04
N GLU A 204 11.47 7.41 -7.28
CA GLU A 204 10.47 7.32 -6.22
C GLU A 204 10.65 6.03 -5.40
N VAL A 205 10.80 4.87 -6.05
CA VAL A 205 11.07 3.60 -5.35
C VAL A 205 12.35 3.69 -4.53
N ARG A 206 13.45 4.19 -5.10
CA ARG A 206 14.73 4.35 -4.39
C ARG A 206 14.55 5.19 -3.12
N ARG A 207 13.89 6.34 -3.24
CA ARG A 207 13.65 7.26 -2.12
C ARG A 207 12.82 6.62 -1.02
N ILE A 208 11.74 5.91 -1.38
CA ILE A 208 10.88 5.22 -0.42
C ILE A 208 11.69 4.15 0.33
N ILE A 209 12.43 3.31 -0.39
CA ILE A 209 13.18 2.21 0.21
C ILE A 209 14.35 2.71 1.06
N ASP A 210 15.05 3.78 0.64
CA ASP A 210 16.09 4.46 1.45
C ASP A 210 15.52 4.94 2.79
N GLU A 211 14.34 5.53 2.79
CA GLU A 211 13.73 6.03 4.02
C GLU A 211 13.28 4.89 4.95
N LEU A 212 12.72 3.83 4.38
CA LEU A 212 12.32 2.65 5.15
C LEU A 212 13.54 1.91 5.73
N GLU A 213 14.66 1.83 4.99
CA GLU A 213 15.92 1.29 5.50
C GLU A 213 16.45 2.16 6.65
N ARG A 214 16.54 3.47 6.44
CA ARG A 214 17.05 4.44 7.43
C ARG A 214 16.24 4.43 8.73
N SER A 215 14.92 4.24 8.62
CA SER A 215 14.03 4.13 9.78
C SER A 215 14.02 2.73 10.43
N GLY A 216 14.76 1.75 9.88
CA GLY A 216 14.78 0.38 10.36
C GLY A 216 13.48 -0.39 10.14
N ARG A 217 12.63 0.07 9.24
CA ARG A 217 11.31 -0.51 8.93
C ARG A 217 11.31 -1.38 7.67
N LEU A 218 12.41 -1.39 6.93
CA LEU A 218 12.56 -2.22 5.73
C LEU A 218 12.84 -3.67 6.11
N LYS A 219 12.10 -4.58 5.49
CA LYS A 219 12.37 -6.01 5.52
C LYS A 219 12.57 -6.49 4.08
N THR A 220 13.77 -6.99 3.80
CA THR A 220 14.18 -7.41 2.46
C THR A 220 14.38 -8.92 2.42
N LEU A 221 13.82 -9.58 1.41
CA LEU A 221 14.15 -10.94 1.02
C LEU A 221 14.79 -10.91 -0.36
N THR A 222 15.97 -11.48 -0.51
CA THR A 222 16.55 -11.81 -1.81
C THR A 222 16.67 -13.32 -1.97
N ILE A 223 16.49 -13.80 -3.21
CA ILE A 223 16.64 -15.23 -3.56
C ILE A 223 17.69 -15.33 -4.65
N GLU A 224 18.76 -16.04 -4.31
CA GLU A 224 19.82 -16.41 -5.24
C GLU A 224 19.51 -17.77 -5.88
N VAL A 225 19.69 -17.87 -7.19
CA VAL A 225 19.59 -19.11 -7.97
C VAL A 225 20.74 -19.14 -8.96
N ASP A 226 21.41 -20.29 -9.05
CA ASP A 226 22.56 -20.50 -9.93
C ASP A 226 23.69 -19.45 -9.69
N GLY A 227 23.91 -19.06 -8.42
CA GLY A 227 24.98 -18.14 -8.01
C GLY A 227 24.72 -16.67 -8.26
N THR A 228 23.49 -16.27 -8.62
CA THR A 228 23.09 -14.87 -8.82
C THR A 228 21.72 -14.56 -8.22
N THR A 229 21.52 -13.34 -7.75
CA THR A 229 20.24 -12.91 -7.18
C THR A 229 19.20 -12.76 -8.29
N GLN A 230 18.11 -13.49 -8.17
CA GLN A 230 17.06 -13.61 -9.20
C GLN A 230 15.67 -13.16 -8.73
N ALA A 231 15.51 -12.86 -7.45
CA ALA A 231 14.27 -12.34 -6.92
C ALA A 231 14.50 -11.44 -5.71
N VAL A 232 13.60 -10.49 -5.50
CA VAL A 232 13.59 -9.59 -4.36
C VAL A 232 12.16 -9.28 -3.92
N SER A 233 11.96 -9.20 -2.61
CA SER A 233 10.75 -8.64 -1.97
C SER A 233 11.16 -7.59 -0.97
N LEU A 234 10.56 -6.40 -1.08
CA LEU A 234 10.78 -5.24 -0.22
C LEU A 234 9.48 -4.98 0.54
N SER A 235 9.52 -5.18 1.84
CA SER A 235 8.34 -5.07 2.70
C SER A 235 8.55 -4.02 3.78
N LEU A 236 7.50 -3.30 4.12
CA LEU A 236 7.43 -2.43 5.28
C LEU A 236 6.98 -3.24 6.49
N LEU A 237 7.76 -3.19 7.57
CA LEU A 237 7.39 -3.75 8.87
C LEU A 237 7.03 -2.61 9.83
N TYR A 238 5.82 -2.62 10.35
CA TYR A 238 5.32 -1.59 11.26
C TYR A 238 4.51 -2.21 12.38
N GLY A 239 5.03 -2.14 13.60
CA GLY A 239 4.41 -2.80 14.75
C GLY A 239 4.25 -4.31 14.49
N ASP A 240 3.01 -4.76 14.52
CA ASP A 240 2.61 -6.15 14.25
C ASP A 240 2.06 -6.35 12.82
N LYS A 241 2.33 -5.44 11.90
CA LYS A 241 1.90 -5.52 10.50
C LYS A 241 3.08 -5.58 9.54
N MET A 242 2.92 -6.34 8.46
CA MET A 242 3.87 -6.40 7.35
C MET A 242 3.14 -6.02 6.06
N ILE A 243 3.73 -5.16 5.25
CA ILE A 243 3.16 -4.73 3.97
C ILE A 243 4.17 -5.07 2.88
N ALA A 244 3.80 -5.97 1.97
CA ALA A 244 4.61 -6.33 0.80
C ALA A 244 4.47 -5.21 -0.26
N LEU A 245 5.40 -4.24 -0.24
CA LEU A 245 5.35 -3.05 -1.10
C LEU A 245 5.76 -3.37 -2.53
N TYR A 246 6.94 -4.00 -2.68
CA TYR A 246 7.53 -4.27 -3.99
C TYR A 246 8.07 -5.70 -4.04
N ALA A 247 7.82 -6.39 -5.13
CA ALA A 247 8.33 -7.74 -5.35
C ALA A 247 8.58 -7.98 -6.84
N ALA A 248 9.75 -8.51 -7.16
CA ALA A 248 10.11 -8.89 -8.51
C ALA A 248 10.90 -10.21 -8.52
N SER A 249 10.73 -10.98 -9.58
CA SER A 249 11.52 -12.17 -9.85
C SER A 249 11.83 -12.29 -11.33
N ASN A 250 12.97 -12.85 -11.66
CA ASN A 250 13.32 -13.15 -13.04
C ASN A 250 12.37 -14.22 -13.61
N ASN A 251 11.65 -13.88 -14.67
CA ASN A 251 10.64 -14.75 -15.32
C ASN A 251 11.23 -15.97 -16.03
N ASP A 252 12.55 -15.99 -16.27
CA ASP A 252 13.24 -17.17 -16.82
C ASP A 252 13.23 -18.36 -15.83
N TYR A 253 13.00 -18.10 -14.55
CA TYR A 253 12.90 -19.10 -13.49
C TYR A 253 11.44 -19.35 -13.10
N ASN A 254 10.81 -20.33 -13.73
CA ASN A 254 9.43 -20.70 -13.45
C ASN A 254 9.20 -20.95 -11.96
N ASN A 255 8.13 -20.35 -11.42
CA ASN A 255 7.69 -20.43 -10.02
C ASN A 255 8.59 -19.72 -9.00
N LEU A 256 9.59 -18.94 -9.41
CA LEU A 256 10.44 -18.19 -8.48
C LEU A 256 9.64 -17.11 -7.75
N GLY A 257 8.78 -16.35 -8.44
CA GLY A 257 7.87 -15.39 -7.80
C GLY A 257 6.88 -16.06 -6.82
N LYS A 258 6.48 -17.32 -7.10
CA LYS A 258 5.69 -18.10 -6.14
C LYS A 258 6.48 -18.42 -4.87
N LEU A 259 7.74 -18.85 -5.01
CA LEU A 259 8.62 -19.09 -3.87
C LEU A 259 8.83 -17.81 -3.07
N LEU A 260 9.11 -16.69 -3.73
CA LEU A 260 9.28 -15.38 -3.10
C LEU A 260 8.09 -15.02 -2.20
N ASN A 261 6.86 -15.13 -2.72
CA ASN A 261 5.65 -14.84 -1.95
C ASN A 261 5.44 -15.82 -0.79
N VAL A 262 5.74 -17.12 -0.97
CA VAL A 262 5.66 -18.12 0.11
C VAL A 262 6.60 -17.78 1.23
N GLU A 263 7.86 -17.49 0.92
CA GLU A 263 8.87 -17.16 1.92
C GLU A 263 8.52 -15.83 2.64
N THR A 264 7.97 -14.84 1.91
CA THR A 264 7.46 -13.59 2.52
C THR A 264 6.34 -13.87 3.54
N ILE A 265 5.39 -14.74 3.21
CA ILE A 265 4.31 -15.14 4.13
C ILE A 265 4.86 -15.94 5.32
N GLN A 266 5.81 -16.84 5.09
CA GLN A 266 6.43 -17.62 6.16
C GLN A 266 7.21 -16.72 7.13
N GLU A 267 7.89 -15.68 6.63
CA GLU A 267 8.53 -14.69 7.51
C GLU A 267 7.52 -13.90 8.34
N ALA A 268 6.40 -13.49 7.74
CA ALA A 268 5.29 -12.87 8.47
C ALA A 268 4.76 -13.79 9.59
N CYS A 269 4.64 -15.10 9.31
CA CYS A 269 4.29 -16.10 10.32
C CYS A 269 5.34 -16.21 11.44
N ARG A 270 6.64 -16.25 11.07
CA ARG A 270 7.76 -16.33 12.02
C ARG A 270 7.83 -15.11 12.94
N LEU A 271 7.59 -13.93 12.39
CA LEU A 271 7.50 -12.66 13.12
C LEU A 271 6.21 -12.52 13.93
N ARG A 272 5.24 -13.43 13.74
CA ARG A 272 3.93 -13.43 14.38
C ARG A 272 3.16 -12.13 14.16
N VAL A 273 3.27 -11.56 12.96
CA VAL A 273 2.51 -10.35 12.64
C VAL A 273 1.00 -10.63 12.69
N ALA A 274 0.22 -9.64 13.07
CA ALA A 274 -1.24 -9.73 13.07
C ALA A 274 -1.80 -9.79 11.65
N GLU A 275 -1.15 -9.10 10.71
CA GLU A 275 -1.58 -9.01 9.32
C GLU A 275 -0.38 -8.89 8.38
N ILE A 276 -0.45 -9.53 7.22
CA ILE A 276 0.38 -9.21 6.06
C ILE A 276 -0.50 -8.73 4.91
N SER A 277 -0.31 -7.46 4.50
CA SER A 277 -0.96 -6.87 3.33
C SER A 277 -0.14 -7.14 2.07
N PHE A 278 -0.84 -7.48 0.99
CA PHE A 278 -0.31 -7.52 -0.37
C PHE A 278 -0.86 -6.37 -1.22
N MET A 279 -1.42 -5.35 -0.56
CA MET A 279 -1.98 -4.15 -1.16
C MET A 279 -3.15 -4.42 -2.13
N THR A 280 -3.57 -3.42 -2.89
CA THR A 280 -4.66 -3.54 -3.86
C THR A 280 -4.23 -4.22 -5.16
N GLY A 281 -5.22 -4.57 -5.98
CA GLY A 281 -5.03 -5.08 -7.36
C GLY A 281 -4.52 -6.52 -7.47
N MET A 282 -4.43 -6.97 -8.73
CA MET A 282 -3.90 -8.27 -9.17
C MET A 282 -4.69 -9.51 -8.71
N GLN A 283 -5.46 -10.05 -9.62
CA GLN A 283 -6.38 -11.18 -9.41
C GLN A 283 -5.71 -12.49 -8.93
N TRP A 284 -4.38 -12.66 -9.11
CA TRP A 284 -3.66 -13.82 -8.59
C TRP A 284 -3.76 -13.95 -7.07
N LYS A 285 -3.91 -12.84 -6.34
CA LYS A 285 -4.04 -12.79 -4.87
C LYS A 285 -5.30 -13.54 -4.41
N ALA A 286 -6.43 -13.37 -5.11
CA ALA A 286 -7.63 -14.16 -4.88
C ALA A 286 -7.38 -15.67 -5.10
N ASN A 287 -6.53 -16.02 -6.09
CA ASN A 287 -6.12 -17.39 -6.32
C ASN A 287 -5.33 -18.01 -5.15
N TRP A 288 -4.70 -17.19 -4.32
CA TRP A 288 -3.98 -17.61 -3.12
C TRP A 288 -4.90 -17.67 -1.89
N LYS A 289 -6.20 -17.50 -2.04
CA LYS A 289 -7.17 -17.46 -0.94
C LYS A 289 -6.87 -16.37 0.09
N MET A 290 -6.27 -15.27 -0.35
CA MET A 290 -6.15 -14.09 0.47
C MET A 290 -7.53 -13.49 0.73
N LYS A 291 -7.70 -12.89 1.90
CA LYS A 291 -8.90 -12.10 2.20
C LYS A 291 -8.92 -10.88 1.30
N GLY A 292 -10.08 -10.53 0.76
CA GLY A 292 -10.32 -9.31 -0.01
C GLY A 292 -11.18 -8.34 0.78
N GLU A 293 -10.73 -7.10 0.92
CA GLU A 293 -11.51 -6.01 1.49
C GLU A 293 -11.76 -4.97 0.38
N PRO A 294 -13.02 -4.64 0.06
CA PRO A 294 -13.31 -3.65 -0.98
C PRO A 294 -12.79 -2.26 -0.61
N CYS A 295 -12.16 -1.62 -1.57
CA CYS A 295 -11.73 -0.23 -1.51
C CYS A 295 -12.53 0.61 -2.48
N VAL A 296 -12.73 1.88 -2.14
CA VAL A 296 -13.57 2.83 -2.86
C VAL A 296 -12.79 4.09 -3.15
N THR A 297 -12.97 4.64 -4.34
CA THR A 297 -12.41 5.94 -4.71
C THR A 297 -13.50 7.03 -4.62
N LEU A 298 -13.18 8.12 -3.91
CA LEU A 298 -13.96 9.34 -3.92
C LEU A 298 -13.45 10.30 -5.00
N ARG A 299 -14.35 10.95 -5.73
CA ARG A 299 -14.03 11.95 -6.74
C ARG A 299 -14.88 13.23 -6.58
N LYS A 300 -14.23 14.37 -6.77
CA LYS A 300 -14.88 15.67 -6.90
C LYS A 300 -14.31 16.40 -8.13
N PRO A 301 -15.14 16.74 -9.13
CA PRO A 301 -16.57 16.41 -9.26
C PRO A 301 -16.80 14.91 -9.48
N PRO A 302 -18.06 14.42 -9.44
CA PRO A 302 -18.37 13.04 -9.80
C PRO A 302 -17.94 12.70 -11.23
N ALA A 303 -17.65 11.42 -11.50
CA ALA A 303 -17.31 10.95 -12.85
C ALA A 303 -18.45 11.25 -13.87
N PRO A 304 -18.15 11.38 -15.19
CA PRO A 304 -16.88 10.98 -15.82
C PRO A 304 -15.83 12.10 -15.78
N TRP A 305 -14.59 11.67 -15.49
CA TRP A 305 -13.44 12.53 -15.67
C TRP A 305 -12.84 12.27 -17.05
N PRO A 306 -12.29 13.28 -17.75
CA PRO A 306 -11.49 13.02 -18.93
C PRO A 306 -10.28 12.16 -18.52
N GLU A 307 -10.03 11.10 -19.30
CA GLU A 307 -8.86 10.26 -19.19
C GLU A 307 -7.57 11.01 -19.51
#